data_962ab71ffe4708a193ad0e7997f47772
#
_entry.id   962ab71ffe4708a193ad0e7997f47772
#
_cell.length_a   1.000
_cell.length_b   1.000
_cell.length_c   1.000
_cell.angle_alpha   90.00
_cell.angle_beta   90.00
_cell.angle_gamma   90.00
#
_symmetry.space_group_name_H-M   'P 1'
#
loop_
_entity.id
_entity.type
_entity.pdbx_description
1 polymer ?
#
loop_
_entity_poly.entity_id
_entity_poly.type
_entity_poly.pdbx_seq_one_letter_code
_entity_poly.pdbx_strand_id
1 'polypeptide(L)'
;KSTMWFKRLFGAEISAQTVSNIVKELDHQVQHYHRRWLGDDYRFLYLDGLWITVTRPVKVKKVLLVALGVKQDGSKELLSFQLADSESESWWWGFISDLKQRGLAGEKLEALVSDGASGLVKAHRALYPRVSHQPCTFHKANDISAHLANKRHRHRIIADALYVFEATTATQVRKRLRLFCGKWWSKEPKAVRNFVRGFEHCLTYLEYPDPIRTMLKTNNPVERYLQELRRRIIPMRSFNNPKSAERIIYGLIAYVINQPQDVPNYEFTQLA
;
A
#
# COMPACT_ATOMS: atom_id res chain seq x y z
N LYS A 1 27.13 3.53 22.00
CA LYS A 1 25.92 3.87 22.82
C LYS A 1 24.94 2.69 22.94
N SER A 2 24.79 1.82 21.92
CA SER A 2 23.85 0.68 21.92
C SER A 2 24.28 -0.45 22.87
N THR A 3 25.55 -0.75 22.96
CA THR A 3 26.11 -1.79 23.85
C THR A 3 25.89 -1.50 25.34
N MET A 4 25.89 -0.23 25.74
CA MET A 4 25.68 0.18 27.13
C MET A 4 24.27 -0.05 27.65
N TRP A 5 23.25 0.06 26.77
CA TRP A 5 21.85 -0.23 27.09
C TRP A 5 21.60 -1.73 27.24
N PHE A 6 22.24 -2.55 26.40
CA PHE A 6 22.13 -4.00 26.46
C PHE A 6 22.72 -4.57 27.75
N LYS A 7 23.88 -4.06 28.18
CA LYS A 7 24.50 -4.41 29.47
C LYS A 7 23.61 -4.06 30.66
N ARG A 8 22.89 -2.93 30.58
CA ARG A 8 21.95 -2.49 31.64
C ARG A 8 20.68 -3.33 31.72
N LEU A 9 20.19 -3.84 30.60
CA LEU A 9 18.94 -4.60 30.52
C LEU A 9 19.13 -6.11 30.72
N PHE A 10 20.24 -6.66 30.26
CA PHE A 10 20.50 -8.11 30.21
C PHE A 10 21.74 -8.57 30.97
N GLY A 11 22.47 -7.67 31.61
CA GLY A 11 23.64 -8.01 32.39
C GLY A 11 24.87 -8.49 31.59
N ALA A 12 24.78 -8.56 30.26
CA ALA A 12 25.84 -9.07 29.37
C ALA A 12 26.28 -8.02 28.35
N GLU A 13 27.58 -8.01 28.05
CA GLU A 13 28.14 -7.22 26.95
C GLU A 13 28.02 -8.00 25.65
N ILE A 14 27.25 -7.45 24.69
CA ILE A 14 27.20 -8.00 23.34
C ILE A 14 28.05 -7.13 22.42
N SER A 15 29.03 -7.76 21.76
CA SER A 15 29.88 -7.04 20.81
C SER A 15 29.08 -6.64 19.55
N ALA A 16 29.49 -5.60 18.86
CA ALA A 16 28.91 -5.21 17.58
C ALA A 16 28.98 -6.36 16.56
N GLN A 17 30.02 -7.21 16.65
CA GLN A 17 30.14 -8.39 15.80
C GLN A 17 29.09 -9.46 16.12
N THR A 18 28.83 -9.71 17.42
CA THR A 18 27.77 -10.64 17.85
C THR A 18 26.38 -10.17 17.36
N VAL A 19 26.07 -8.88 17.52
CA VAL A 19 24.84 -8.29 16.99
C VAL A 19 24.77 -8.47 15.47
N SER A 20 25.86 -8.21 14.75
CA SER A 20 25.94 -8.41 13.31
C SER A 20 25.69 -9.87 12.89
N ASN A 21 26.22 -10.83 13.64
CA ASN A 21 26.04 -12.25 13.36
C ASN A 21 24.59 -12.71 13.61
N ILE A 22 24.00 -12.28 14.72
CA ILE A 22 22.58 -12.56 15.03
C ILE A 22 21.67 -11.97 13.93
N VAL A 23 21.95 -10.74 13.49
CA VAL A 23 21.17 -10.10 12.43
C VAL A 23 21.35 -10.80 11.08
N LYS A 24 22.51 -11.44 10.81
CA LYS A 24 22.73 -12.24 9.59
C LYS A 24 21.88 -13.53 9.57
N GLU A 25 21.56 -14.09 10.73
CA GLU A 25 20.66 -15.24 10.81
C GLU A 25 19.28 -14.93 10.21
N LEU A 26 18.84 -13.69 10.27
CA LEU A 26 17.63 -13.26 9.59
C LEU A 26 17.70 -13.36 8.05
N ASP A 27 18.88 -13.47 7.44
CA ASP A 27 19.00 -13.57 5.98
C ASP A 27 18.30 -14.83 5.44
N HIS A 28 18.42 -15.96 6.12
CA HIS A 28 17.74 -17.19 5.74
C HIS A 28 16.22 -17.04 5.87
N GLN A 29 15.76 -16.40 6.94
CA GLN A 29 14.33 -16.16 7.16
C GLN A 29 13.76 -15.18 6.11
N VAL A 30 14.50 -14.12 5.77
CA VAL A 30 14.13 -13.18 4.70
C VAL A 30 14.03 -13.91 3.37
N GLN A 31 15.02 -14.74 3.02
CA GLN A 31 15.00 -15.53 1.78
C GLN A 31 13.82 -16.51 1.75
N HIS A 32 13.56 -17.21 2.86
CA HIS A 32 12.41 -18.10 2.99
C HIS A 32 11.09 -17.33 2.80
N TYR A 33 10.96 -16.18 3.43
CA TYR A 33 9.78 -15.31 3.29
C TYR A 33 9.54 -14.91 1.84
N HIS A 34 10.58 -14.50 1.11
CA HIS A 34 10.47 -14.10 -0.29
C HIS A 34 10.23 -15.27 -1.25
N ARG A 35 10.50 -16.51 -0.84
CA ARG A 35 10.30 -17.70 -1.68
C ARG A 35 9.10 -18.55 -1.27
N ARG A 36 8.45 -18.23 -0.16
CA ARG A 36 7.33 -19.03 0.32
C ARG A 36 6.19 -19.05 -0.68
N TRP A 37 5.54 -20.20 -0.78
CA TRP A 37 4.31 -20.32 -1.54
C TRP A 37 3.20 -19.48 -0.89
N LEU A 38 2.45 -18.71 -1.68
CA LEU A 38 1.39 -17.83 -1.20
C LEU A 38 0.01 -18.49 -1.28
N GLY A 39 -0.20 -19.34 -2.30
CA GLY A 39 -1.52 -19.84 -2.66
C GLY A 39 -2.37 -18.77 -3.35
N ASP A 40 -3.61 -19.10 -3.67
CA ASP A 40 -4.54 -18.22 -4.39
C ASP A 40 -5.86 -18.01 -3.62
N ASP A 41 -5.80 -17.99 -2.27
CA ASP A 41 -6.98 -17.86 -1.41
C ASP A 41 -7.19 -16.42 -0.91
N TYR A 42 -6.93 -15.45 -1.78
CA TYR A 42 -7.10 -14.04 -1.50
C TYR A 42 -8.19 -13.46 -2.40
N ARG A 43 -9.09 -12.72 -1.77
CA ARG A 43 -10.20 -12.03 -2.44
C ARG A 43 -9.78 -10.66 -2.97
N PHE A 44 -8.97 -9.93 -2.18
CA PHE A 44 -8.50 -8.60 -2.54
C PHE A 44 -6.99 -8.49 -2.37
N LEU A 45 -6.36 -7.74 -3.27
CA LEU A 45 -4.93 -7.44 -3.24
C LEU A 45 -4.73 -5.93 -3.16
N TYR A 46 -4.02 -5.47 -2.14
CA TYR A 46 -3.63 -4.08 -1.97
C TYR A 46 -2.15 -3.91 -2.29
N LEU A 47 -1.84 -2.96 -3.17
CA LEU A 47 -0.47 -2.61 -3.53
C LEU A 47 -0.18 -1.15 -3.21
N ASP A 48 0.97 -0.89 -2.60
CA ASP A 48 1.40 0.46 -2.24
C ASP A 48 2.92 0.56 -2.14
N GLY A 49 3.46 1.78 -2.13
CA GLY A 49 4.88 2.08 -2.03
C GLY A 49 5.23 2.95 -0.82
N LEU A 50 6.35 2.65 -0.16
CA LEU A 50 6.89 3.45 0.92
C LEU A 50 8.31 3.89 0.60
N TRP A 51 8.54 5.19 0.45
CA TRP A 51 9.87 5.74 0.20
C TRP A 51 10.74 5.70 1.46
N ILE A 52 11.93 5.11 1.31
CA ILE A 52 12.96 4.99 2.35
C ILE A 52 14.30 5.52 1.84
N THR A 53 15.23 5.76 2.75
CA THR A 53 16.60 6.19 2.41
C THR A 53 17.59 5.08 2.75
N VAL A 54 18.47 4.75 1.81
CA VAL A 54 19.61 3.85 1.98
C VAL A 54 20.89 4.66 1.80
N THR A 55 21.91 4.44 2.66
CA THR A 55 23.12 5.28 2.70
C THR A 55 24.33 4.72 1.99
N ARG A 56 24.42 3.39 1.80
CA ARG A 56 25.60 2.76 1.17
C ARG A 56 25.17 1.89 -0.03
N PRO A 57 25.99 1.81 -1.08
CA PRO A 57 27.28 2.47 -1.26
C PRO A 57 27.18 4.00 -1.41
N VAL A 58 26.03 4.49 -1.89
CA VAL A 58 25.72 5.93 -2.04
C VAL A 58 24.35 6.19 -1.40
N LYS A 59 24.16 7.40 -0.85
CA LYS A 59 22.88 7.81 -0.28
C LYS A 59 21.84 8.00 -1.38
N VAL A 60 20.88 7.09 -1.42
CA VAL A 60 19.80 7.09 -2.41
C VAL A 60 18.44 6.88 -1.75
N LYS A 61 17.40 7.40 -2.38
CA LYS A 61 16.02 7.02 -2.06
C LYS A 61 15.67 5.74 -2.81
N LYS A 62 15.00 4.82 -2.12
CA LYS A 62 14.40 3.62 -2.69
C LYS A 62 12.94 3.55 -2.27
N VAL A 63 12.14 2.87 -3.04
CA VAL A 63 10.76 2.58 -2.66
C VAL A 63 10.66 1.14 -2.17
N LEU A 64 9.98 0.94 -1.07
CA LEU A 64 9.56 -0.36 -0.58
C LEU A 64 8.18 -0.63 -1.18
N LEU A 65 8.12 -1.50 -2.18
CA LEU A 65 6.86 -2.00 -2.72
C LEU A 65 6.30 -3.03 -1.75
N VAL A 66 5.01 -2.98 -1.49
CA VAL A 66 4.33 -3.83 -0.50
C VAL A 66 3.04 -4.39 -1.10
N ALA A 67 2.78 -5.68 -0.82
CA ALA A 67 1.57 -6.39 -1.17
C ALA A 67 0.86 -6.92 0.08
N LEU A 68 -0.39 -6.50 0.29
CA LEU A 68 -1.27 -6.99 1.33
C LEU A 68 -2.43 -7.76 0.70
N GLY A 69 -2.59 -9.03 1.07
CA GLY A 69 -3.72 -9.87 0.69
C GLY A 69 -4.82 -9.82 1.74
N VAL A 70 -6.07 -9.84 1.29
CA VAL A 70 -7.26 -10.03 2.13
C VAL A 70 -7.93 -11.32 1.69
N LYS A 71 -8.07 -12.27 2.61
CA LYS A 71 -8.68 -13.58 2.35
C LYS A 71 -10.21 -13.49 2.32
N GLN A 72 -10.86 -14.62 2.00
CA GLN A 72 -12.32 -14.72 1.97
C GLN A 72 -12.96 -14.46 3.34
N ASP A 73 -12.28 -14.83 4.42
CA ASP A 73 -12.73 -14.60 5.80
C ASP A 73 -12.45 -13.17 6.32
N GLY A 74 -11.88 -12.30 5.47
CA GLY A 74 -11.51 -10.93 5.82
C GLY A 74 -10.18 -10.80 6.55
N SER A 75 -9.49 -11.91 6.87
CA SER A 75 -8.15 -11.87 7.44
C SER A 75 -7.16 -11.26 6.46
N LYS A 76 -6.17 -10.55 7.00
CA LYS A 76 -5.19 -9.79 6.22
C LYS A 76 -3.79 -10.36 6.44
N GLU A 77 -3.03 -10.46 5.36
CA GLU A 77 -1.67 -10.93 5.39
C GLU A 77 -0.78 -10.06 4.50
N LEU A 78 0.38 -9.66 5.02
CA LEU A 78 1.40 -9.01 4.21
C LEU A 78 2.14 -10.09 3.41
N LEU A 79 1.85 -10.15 2.11
CA LEU A 79 2.27 -11.22 1.20
C LEU A 79 3.73 -11.10 0.81
N SER A 80 4.15 -9.88 0.51
CA SER A 80 5.50 -9.62 0.03
C SER A 80 5.87 -8.15 0.21
N PHE A 81 7.17 -7.91 0.22
CA PHE A 81 7.75 -6.60 0.06
C PHE A 81 9.00 -6.69 -0.83
N GLN A 82 9.37 -5.61 -1.50
CA GLN A 82 10.57 -5.54 -2.33
C GLN A 82 11.13 -4.12 -2.35
N LEU A 83 12.45 -4.00 -2.27
CA LEU A 83 13.12 -2.73 -2.50
C LEU A 83 13.31 -2.49 -3.99
N ALA A 84 12.83 -1.36 -4.46
CA ALA A 84 12.93 -0.92 -5.85
C ALA A 84 13.56 0.48 -5.94
N ASP A 85 14.05 0.84 -7.12
CA ASP A 85 14.61 2.17 -7.36
C ASP A 85 13.53 3.21 -7.65
N SER A 86 12.37 2.77 -8.12
CA SER A 86 11.24 3.62 -8.48
C SER A 86 9.93 2.82 -8.53
N GLU A 87 8.81 3.53 -8.63
CA GLU A 87 7.48 2.96 -8.89
C GLU A 87 7.20 2.83 -10.40
N SER A 88 8.21 2.46 -11.18
CA SER A 88 8.07 2.27 -12.62
C SER A 88 7.27 1.00 -12.97
N GLU A 89 6.79 0.96 -14.20
CA GLU A 89 6.08 -0.22 -14.73
C GLU A 89 6.92 -1.49 -14.63
N SER A 90 8.24 -1.44 -14.92
CA SER A 90 9.13 -2.60 -14.84
C SER A 90 9.29 -3.14 -13.42
N TRP A 91 9.38 -2.27 -12.42
CA TRP A 91 9.47 -2.69 -11.01
C TRP A 91 8.16 -3.29 -10.52
N TRP A 92 7.02 -2.68 -10.84
CA TRP A 92 5.71 -3.25 -10.51
C TRP A 92 5.45 -4.56 -11.24
N TRP A 93 5.86 -4.65 -12.53
CA TRP A 93 5.78 -5.90 -13.28
C TRP A 93 6.54 -7.02 -12.59
N GLY A 94 7.82 -6.80 -12.24
CA GLY A 94 8.64 -7.78 -11.55
C GLY A 94 8.02 -8.23 -10.23
N PHE A 95 7.55 -7.26 -9.44
CA PHE A 95 6.94 -7.52 -8.14
C PHE A 95 5.65 -8.34 -8.23
N ILE A 96 4.75 -7.97 -9.13
CA ILE A 96 3.47 -8.70 -9.33
C ILE A 96 3.73 -10.07 -9.97
N SER A 97 4.69 -10.18 -10.88
CA SER A 97 5.09 -11.47 -11.48
C SER A 97 5.63 -12.43 -10.43
N ASP A 98 6.42 -11.96 -9.46
CA ASP A 98 6.90 -12.75 -8.33
C ASP A 98 5.73 -13.30 -7.49
N LEU A 99 4.75 -12.46 -7.14
CA LEU A 99 3.55 -12.90 -6.44
C LEU A 99 2.83 -14.01 -7.19
N LYS A 100 2.69 -13.86 -8.50
CA LYS A 100 2.03 -14.82 -9.37
C LYS A 100 2.80 -16.15 -9.45
N GLN A 101 4.12 -16.10 -9.60
CA GLN A 101 4.98 -17.30 -9.62
C GLN A 101 4.95 -18.06 -8.29
N ARG A 102 4.74 -17.36 -7.18
CA ARG A 102 4.59 -17.95 -5.85
C ARG A 102 3.16 -18.40 -5.52
N GLY A 103 2.29 -18.52 -6.52
CA GLY A 103 0.98 -19.15 -6.39
C GLY A 103 -0.21 -18.19 -6.31
N LEU A 104 -0.02 -16.88 -6.30
CA LEU A 104 -1.12 -15.91 -6.39
C LEU A 104 -1.54 -15.79 -7.86
N ALA A 105 -2.21 -16.83 -8.38
CA ALA A 105 -2.62 -16.88 -9.79
C ALA A 105 -3.66 -15.80 -10.14
N GLY A 106 -4.46 -15.39 -9.17
CA GLY A 106 -5.49 -14.37 -9.32
C GLY A 106 -6.85 -14.92 -9.74
N GLU A 107 -7.07 -16.23 -9.64
CA GLU A 107 -8.35 -16.85 -9.99
C GLU A 107 -9.47 -16.48 -9.01
N LYS A 108 -9.12 -16.30 -7.72
CA LYS A 108 -10.05 -15.88 -6.67
C LYS A 108 -9.98 -14.38 -6.36
N LEU A 109 -9.04 -13.66 -6.99
CA LEU A 109 -8.95 -12.21 -6.82
C LEU A 109 -10.11 -11.51 -7.55
N GLU A 110 -10.90 -10.77 -6.80
CA GLU A 110 -11.98 -9.94 -7.32
C GLU A 110 -11.50 -8.52 -7.68
N ALA A 111 -10.67 -7.92 -6.81
CA ALA A 111 -10.14 -6.59 -7.06
C ALA A 111 -8.72 -6.39 -6.55
N LEU A 112 -7.98 -5.53 -7.26
CA LEU A 112 -6.71 -4.94 -6.84
C LEU A 112 -6.93 -3.48 -6.50
N VAL A 113 -6.49 -3.06 -5.33
CA VAL A 113 -6.60 -1.68 -4.84
C VAL A 113 -5.21 -1.03 -4.79
N SER A 114 -5.07 0.17 -5.33
CA SER A 114 -3.81 0.93 -5.29
C SER A 114 -4.05 2.44 -5.36
N ASP A 115 -2.98 3.23 -5.28
CA ASP A 115 -3.02 4.68 -5.50
C ASP A 115 -3.35 5.08 -6.94
N GLY A 116 -3.27 4.14 -7.90
CA GLY A 116 -3.52 4.39 -9.31
C GLY A 116 -2.29 4.88 -10.08
N ALA A 117 -1.08 4.72 -9.55
CA ALA A 117 0.15 5.03 -10.27
C ALA A 117 0.20 4.32 -11.63
N SER A 118 0.53 5.05 -12.69
CA SER A 118 0.42 4.55 -14.07
C SER A 118 1.25 3.29 -14.33
N GLY A 119 2.44 3.18 -13.74
CA GLY A 119 3.30 2.01 -13.84
C GLY A 119 2.65 0.75 -13.24
N LEU A 120 2.04 0.88 -12.07
CA LEU A 120 1.31 -0.19 -11.41
C LEU A 120 0.08 -0.62 -12.23
N VAL A 121 -0.71 0.35 -12.71
CA VAL A 121 -1.92 0.06 -13.49
C VAL A 121 -1.60 -0.72 -14.77
N LYS A 122 -0.50 -0.40 -15.46
CA LYS A 122 -0.07 -1.12 -16.64
C LYS A 122 0.37 -2.55 -16.31
N ALA A 123 1.20 -2.72 -15.28
CA ALA A 123 1.65 -4.03 -14.82
C ALA A 123 0.47 -4.90 -14.38
N HIS A 124 -0.48 -4.34 -13.62
CA HIS A 124 -1.70 -5.03 -13.23
C HIS A 124 -2.50 -5.54 -14.43
N ARG A 125 -2.82 -4.66 -15.39
CA ARG A 125 -3.62 -5.02 -16.58
C ARG A 125 -2.99 -6.15 -17.39
N ALA A 126 -1.67 -6.19 -17.45
CA ALA A 126 -0.96 -7.22 -18.18
C ALA A 126 -0.92 -8.57 -17.45
N LEU A 127 -0.76 -8.57 -16.12
CA LEU A 127 -0.56 -9.78 -15.32
C LEU A 127 -1.87 -10.35 -14.75
N TYR A 128 -2.84 -9.50 -14.43
CA TYR A 128 -4.16 -9.87 -13.92
C TYR A 128 -5.30 -9.21 -14.73
N PRO A 129 -5.44 -9.50 -16.03
CA PRO A 129 -6.39 -8.81 -16.92
C PRO A 129 -7.86 -9.02 -16.53
N ARG A 130 -8.18 -10.06 -15.74
CA ARG A 130 -9.54 -10.37 -15.27
C ARG A 130 -9.86 -9.76 -13.90
N VAL A 131 -8.86 -9.29 -13.18
CA VAL A 131 -9.03 -8.71 -11.84
C VAL A 131 -9.36 -7.23 -11.98
N SER A 132 -10.46 -6.80 -11.38
CA SER A 132 -10.85 -5.38 -11.40
C SER A 132 -9.82 -4.52 -10.68
N HIS A 133 -9.59 -3.29 -11.16
CA HIS A 133 -8.74 -2.32 -10.49
C HIS A 133 -9.60 -1.25 -9.82
N GLN A 134 -9.38 -1.05 -8.52
CA GLN A 134 -9.96 0.05 -7.75
C GLN A 134 -8.88 1.06 -7.37
N PRO A 135 -8.78 2.21 -8.04
CA PRO A 135 -7.95 3.31 -7.57
C PRO A 135 -8.48 3.87 -6.26
N CYS A 136 -7.58 4.14 -5.31
CA CYS A 136 -7.92 4.76 -4.02
C CYS A 136 -8.59 6.13 -4.23
N THR A 137 -9.83 6.28 -3.77
CA THR A 137 -10.59 7.52 -3.93
C THR A 137 -9.97 8.70 -3.18
N PHE A 138 -9.29 8.41 -2.07
CA PHE A 138 -8.57 9.43 -1.30
C PHE A 138 -7.36 9.98 -2.07
N HIS A 139 -6.53 9.10 -2.66
CA HIS A 139 -5.42 9.51 -3.51
C HIS A 139 -5.94 10.29 -4.73
N LYS A 140 -6.99 9.79 -5.38
CA LYS A 140 -7.63 10.47 -6.51
C LYS A 140 -8.08 11.90 -6.18
N ALA A 141 -8.66 12.11 -5.01
CA ALA A 141 -9.05 13.45 -4.54
C ALA A 141 -7.85 14.33 -4.21
N ASN A 142 -6.80 13.78 -3.58
CA ASN A 142 -5.61 14.53 -3.20
C ASN A 142 -4.74 14.94 -4.39
N ASP A 143 -4.73 14.16 -5.48
CA ASP A 143 -3.98 14.48 -6.71
C ASP A 143 -4.41 15.80 -7.36
N ILE A 144 -5.63 16.25 -7.08
CA ILE A 144 -6.11 17.57 -7.45
C ILE A 144 -5.13 18.66 -7.01
N SER A 145 -4.50 18.51 -5.85
CA SER A 145 -3.64 19.51 -5.24
C SER A 145 -2.41 19.89 -6.08
N ALA A 146 -1.91 18.95 -6.89
CA ALA A 146 -0.79 19.19 -7.80
C ALA A 146 -1.14 20.07 -9.01
N HIS A 147 -2.43 20.23 -9.29
CA HIS A 147 -2.95 20.93 -10.49
C HIS A 147 -3.68 22.24 -10.17
N LEU A 148 -3.60 22.71 -8.91
CA LEU A 148 -4.25 23.95 -8.48
C LEU A 148 -3.52 25.19 -9.00
N ALA A 149 -4.27 26.11 -9.57
CA ALA A 149 -3.81 27.46 -9.86
C ALA A 149 -3.70 28.31 -8.58
N ASN A 150 -4.65 28.17 -7.66
CA ASN A 150 -4.65 28.84 -6.37
C ASN A 150 -4.59 27.83 -5.21
N LYS A 151 -3.45 27.79 -4.51
CA LYS A 151 -3.23 26.88 -3.37
C LYS A 151 -4.20 27.09 -2.19
N ARG A 152 -4.82 28.29 -2.08
CA ARG A 152 -5.83 28.57 -1.04
C ARG A 152 -7.10 27.72 -1.21
N HIS A 153 -7.37 27.23 -2.41
CA HIS A 153 -8.51 26.36 -2.69
C HIS A 153 -8.31 24.91 -2.22
N ARG A 154 -7.07 24.52 -1.86
CA ARG A 154 -6.68 23.12 -1.63
C ARG A 154 -7.63 22.38 -0.71
N HIS A 155 -7.83 22.86 0.51
CA HIS A 155 -8.64 22.14 1.50
C HIS A 155 -10.09 21.98 1.04
N ARG A 156 -10.65 23.06 0.48
CA ARG A 156 -12.04 23.08 0.06
C ARG A 156 -12.31 22.20 -1.16
N ILE A 157 -11.47 22.25 -2.18
CA ILE A 157 -11.65 21.44 -3.39
C ILE A 157 -11.45 19.95 -3.11
N ILE A 158 -10.48 19.58 -2.25
CA ILE A 158 -10.28 18.19 -1.83
C ILE A 158 -11.48 17.70 -1.02
N ALA A 159 -12.01 18.49 -0.09
CA ALA A 159 -13.21 18.12 0.67
C ALA A 159 -14.41 17.92 -0.26
N ASP A 160 -14.64 18.82 -1.21
CA ASP A 160 -15.70 18.69 -2.21
C ASP A 160 -15.50 17.44 -3.10
N ALA A 161 -14.25 17.11 -3.47
CA ALA A 161 -13.94 15.92 -4.25
C ALA A 161 -14.18 14.62 -3.46
N LEU A 162 -13.81 14.58 -2.18
CA LEU A 162 -14.10 13.45 -1.29
C LEU A 162 -15.60 13.27 -1.11
N TYR A 163 -16.35 14.38 -0.97
CA TYR A 163 -17.81 14.34 -0.87
C TYR A 163 -18.48 13.69 -2.10
N VAL A 164 -17.88 13.79 -3.29
CA VAL A 164 -18.38 13.08 -4.48
C VAL A 164 -18.41 11.58 -4.23
N PHE A 165 -17.37 11.01 -3.61
CA PHE A 165 -17.26 9.58 -3.34
C PHE A 165 -18.05 9.09 -2.11
N GLU A 166 -18.63 9.97 -1.30
CA GLU A 166 -19.49 9.58 -0.16
C GLU A 166 -20.87 9.06 -0.59
N ALA A 167 -21.24 9.25 -1.84
CA ALA A 167 -22.50 8.72 -2.36
C ALA A 167 -22.47 7.19 -2.46
N THR A 168 -23.62 6.57 -2.26
CA THR A 168 -23.78 5.12 -2.19
C THR A 168 -24.17 4.46 -3.52
N THR A 169 -24.55 5.26 -4.52
CA THR A 169 -24.92 4.78 -5.86
C THR A 169 -24.16 5.53 -6.95
N ALA A 170 -23.87 4.85 -8.05
CA ALA A 170 -23.20 5.45 -9.20
C ALA A 170 -23.93 6.69 -9.74
N THR A 171 -25.27 6.66 -9.75
CA THR A 171 -26.09 7.80 -10.17
C THR A 171 -25.87 9.02 -9.27
N GLN A 172 -25.85 8.83 -7.96
CA GLN A 172 -25.60 9.90 -6.99
C GLN A 172 -24.16 10.42 -7.10
N VAL A 173 -23.17 9.53 -7.27
CA VAL A 173 -21.78 9.91 -7.49
C VAL A 173 -21.67 10.81 -8.73
N ARG A 174 -22.24 10.41 -9.87
CA ARG A 174 -22.21 11.21 -11.10
C ARG A 174 -22.95 12.53 -10.96
N LYS A 175 -24.05 12.58 -10.18
CA LYS A 175 -24.73 13.85 -9.84
C LYS A 175 -23.84 14.78 -9.06
N ARG A 176 -23.18 14.27 -7.99
CA ARG A 176 -22.24 15.06 -7.18
C ARG A 176 -21.01 15.50 -7.98
N LEU A 177 -20.50 14.65 -8.89
CA LEU A 177 -19.41 14.99 -9.78
C LEU A 177 -19.78 16.19 -10.69
N ARG A 178 -20.97 16.21 -11.25
CA ARG A 178 -21.44 17.35 -12.05
C ARG A 178 -21.50 18.63 -11.24
N LEU A 179 -21.98 18.59 -10.01
CA LEU A 179 -22.00 19.74 -9.10
C LEU A 179 -20.59 20.22 -8.75
N PHE A 180 -19.66 19.29 -8.47
CA PHE A 180 -18.24 19.58 -8.28
C PHE A 180 -17.64 20.30 -9.50
N CYS A 181 -17.85 19.77 -10.70
CA CYS A 181 -17.39 20.40 -11.94
C CYS A 181 -17.97 21.81 -12.12
N GLY A 182 -19.27 22.00 -11.96
CA GLY A 182 -19.90 23.33 -12.07
C GLY A 182 -19.34 24.35 -11.08
N LYS A 183 -19.05 23.93 -9.85
CA LYS A 183 -18.49 24.81 -8.81
C LYS A 183 -17.04 25.22 -9.08
N TRP A 184 -16.21 24.31 -9.62
CA TRP A 184 -14.76 24.49 -9.69
C TRP A 184 -14.21 24.75 -11.07
N TRP A 185 -14.96 24.48 -12.15
CA TRP A 185 -14.48 24.63 -13.53
C TRP A 185 -13.89 25.99 -13.86
N SER A 186 -14.59 27.07 -13.47
CA SER A 186 -14.13 28.43 -13.74
C SER A 186 -12.90 28.85 -12.93
N LYS A 187 -12.71 28.24 -11.76
CA LYS A 187 -11.65 28.61 -10.80
C LYS A 187 -10.41 27.75 -10.94
N GLU A 188 -10.58 26.44 -11.17
CA GLU A 188 -9.52 25.44 -11.17
C GLU A 188 -9.69 24.42 -12.32
N PRO A 189 -9.68 24.87 -13.59
CA PRO A 189 -10.01 24.00 -14.73
C PRO A 189 -9.02 22.84 -14.91
N LYS A 190 -7.73 23.03 -14.59
CA LYS A 190 -6.71 21.97 -14.69
C LYS A 190 -6.94 20.89 -13.63
N ALA A 191 -7.27 21.29 -12.42
CA ALA A 191 -7.57 20.40 -11.30
C ALA A 191 -8.84 19.58 -11.56
N VAL A 192 -9.90 20.21 -12.09
CA VAL A 192 -11.14 19.51 -12.47
C VAL A 192 -10.86 18.50 -13.58
N ARG A 193 -10.12 18.86 -14.65
CA ARG A 193 -9.76 17.93 -15.72
C ARG A 193 -8.98 16.71 -15.21
N ASN A 194 -8.04 16.92 -14.28
CA ASN A 194 -7.29 15.84 -13.66
C ASN A 194 -8.23 14.92 -12.87
N PHE A 195 -9.13 15.48 -12.07
CA PHE A 195 -10.06 14.70 -11.25
C PHE A 195 -11.02 13.85 -12.10
N VAL A 196 -11.57 14.42 -13.19
CA VAL A 196 -12.50 13.72 -14.09
C VAL A 196 -11.81 12.65 -14.92
N ARG A 197 -10.52 12.81 -15.22
CA ARG A 197 -9.77 11.82 -16.02
C ARG A 197 -9.76 10.47 -15.31
N GLY A 198 -10.34 9.44 -15.95
CA GLY A 198 -10.41 8.08 -15.40
C GLY A 198 -11.28 7.94 -14.15
N PHE A 199 -12.18 8.88 -13.89
CA PHE A 199 -13.03 8.90 -12.71
C PHE A 199 -13.90 7.65 -12.58
N GLU A 200 -14.46 7.16 -13.69
CA GLU A 200 -15.33 5.96 -13.68
C GLU A 200 -14.59 4.71 -13.17
N HIS A 201 -13.29 4.58 -13.41
CA HIS A 201 -12.50 3.47 -12.85
C HIS A 201 -12.40 3.51 -11.32
N CYS A 202 -12.65 4.66 -10.70
CA CYS A 202 -12.65 4.78 -9.24
C CYS A 202 -13.98 4.31 -8.61
N LEU A 203 -14.94 3.81 -9.38
CA LEU A 203 -16.27 3.42 -8.92
C LEU A 203 -16.46 1.90 -8.77
N THR A 204 -15.43 1.10 -9.02
CA THR A 204 -15.47 -0.36 -8.88
C THR A 204 -15.96 -0.79 -7.48
N TYR A 205 -15.62 -0.04 -6.43
CA TYR A 205 -16.09 -0.32 -5.07
C TYR A 205 -17.61 -0.32 -4.92
N LEU A 206 -18.36 0.35 -5.80
CA LEU A 206 -19.82 0.40 -5.77
C LEU A 206 -20.49 -0.92 -6.20
N GLU A 207 -19.75 -1.81 -6.85
CA GLU A 207 -20.22 -3.15 -7.24
C GLU A 207 -20.33 -4.10 -6.04
N TYR A 208 -19.76 -3.70 -4.88
CA TYR A 208 -19.72 -4.51 -3.68
C TYR A 208 -20.70 -4.00 -2.61
N PRO A 209 -21.23 -4.91 -1.77
CA PRO A 209 -22.03 -4.52 -0.61
C PRO A 209 -21.18 -3.89 0.49
N ASP A 210 -21.79 -3.14 1.42
CA ASP A 210 -21.18 -2.79 2.68
C ASP A 210 -21.06 -4.05 3.56
N PRO A 211 -19.98 -4.25 4.33
CA PRO A 211 -18.84 -3.34 4.60
C PRO A 211 -17.70 -3.42 3.58
N ILE A 212 -17.74 -4.34 2.60
CA ILE A 212 -16.66 -4.55 1.61
C ILE A 212 -16.43 -3.26 0.81
N ARG A 213 -17.49 -2.58 0.41
CA ARG A 213 -17.44 -1.29 -0.28
C ARG A 213 -16.55 -0.27 0.45
N THR A 214 -16.75 -0.14 1.75
CA THR A 214 -15.98 0.79 2.60
C THR A 214 -14.49 0.42 2.63
N MET A 215 -14.18 -0.87 2.66
CA MET A 215 -12.80 -1.36 2.66
C MET A 215 -12.10 -1.12 1.31
N LEU A 216 -12.81 -1.36 0.19
CA LEU A 216 -12.24 -1.23 -1.16
C LEU A 216 -12.08 0.24 -1.60
N LYS A 217 -12.89 1.13 -1.10
CA LYS A 217 -12.93 2.55 -1.47
C LYS A 217 -11.59 3.25 -1.33
N THR A 218 -10.75 2.80 -0.39
CA THR A 218 -9.47 3.41 -0.08
C THR A 218 -8.36 2.38 0.10
N ASN A 219 -7.11 2.84 0.06
CA ASN A 219 -5.92 2.04 0.32
C ASN A 219 -5.63 1.87 1.84
N ASN A 220 -6.57 2.30 2.72
CA ASN A 220 -6.41 2.28 4.18
C ASN A 220 -5.93 0.93 4.76
N PRO A 221 -6.38 -0.25 4.27
CA PRO A 221 -5.88 -1.51 4.79
C PRO A 221 -4.35 -1.64 4.72
N VAL A 222 -3.73 -1.35 3.56
CA VAL A 222 -2.28 -1.41 3.42
C VAL A 222 -1.60 -0.18 4.04
N GLU A 223 -2.22 0.99 3.99
CA GLU A 223 -1.67 2.21 4.60
C GLU A 223 -1.46 2.06 6.11
N ARG A 224 -2.33 1.35 6.83
CA ARG A 224 -2.15 1.06 8.26
C ARG A 224 -0.87 0.27 8.52
N TYR A 225 -0.59 -0.76 7.72
CA TYR A 225 0.67 -1.53 7.80
C TYR A 225 1.87 -0.65 7.49
N LEU A 226 1.78 0.19 6.45
CA LEU A 226 2.85 1.13 6.11
C LEU A 226 3.05 2.22 7.17
N GLN A 227 2.00 2.67 7.85
CA GLN A 227 2.10 3.61 8.97
C GLN A 227 2.86 2.97 10.15
N GLU A 228 2.57 1.70 10.47
CA GLU A 228 3.30 0.97 11.50
C GLU A 228 4.78 0.80 11.14
N LEU A 229 5.08 0.49 9.89
CA LEU A 229 6.46 0.48 9.38
C LEU A 229 7.10 1.86 9.49
N ARG A 230 6.44 2.91 9.01
CA ARG A 230 6.93 4.30 9.07
C ARG A 230 7.25 4.73 10.50
N ARG A 231 6.38 4.44 11.45
CA ARG A 231 6.57 4.81 12.86
C ARG A 231 7.88 4.27 13.44
N ARG A 232 8.32 3.11 12.99
CA ARG A 232 9.55 2.45 13.44
C ARG A 232 10.77 2.80 12.58
N ILE A 233 10.56 3.02 11.29
CA ILE A 233 11.63 3.31 10.33
C ILE A 233 12.06 4.79 10.38
N ILE A 234 11.11 5.73 10.54
CA ILE A 234 11.41 7.17 10.56
C ILE A 234 12.47 7.56 11.60
N PRO A 235 12.42 7.05 12.86
CA PRO A 235 13.46 7.34 13.85
C PRO A 235 14.86 6.86 13.44
N MET A 236 14.95 5.84 12.59
CA MET A 236 16.23 5.32 12.07
C MET A 236 16.84 6.25 11.01
N ARG A 237 16.06 7.16 10.43
CA ARG A 237 16.41 8.13 9.37
C ARG A 237 16.84 7.49 8.06
N SER A 238 17.64 6.43 8.09
CA SER A 238 18.13 5.72 6.92
C SER A 238 18.63 4.32 7.28
N PHE A 239 18.67 3.45 6.29
CA PHE A 239 19.28 2.13 6.38
C PHE A 239 20.73 2.17 5.87
N ASN A 240 21.58 1.32 6.44
CA ASN A 240 22.99 1.27 6.09
C ASN A 240 23.21 0.81 4.63
N ASN A 241 22.50 -0.26 4.23
CA ASN A 241 22.49 -0.81 2.88
C ASN A 241 21.16 -1.55 2.62
N PRO A 242 20.88 -1.97 1.36
CA PRO A 242 19.64 -2.67 1.01
C PRO A 242 19.38 -3.93 1.86
N LYS A 243 20.39 -4.79 2.07
CA LYS A 243 20.26 -6.01 2.89
C LYS A 243 19.87 -5.69 4.33
N SER A 244 20.47 -4.64 4.92
CA SER A 244 20.09 -4.18 6.26
C SER A 244 18.63 -3.69 6.30
N ALA A 245 18.18 -3.01 5.25
CA ALA A 245 16.78 -2.58 5.15
C ALA A 245 15.83 -3.79 5.09
N GLU A 246 16.11 -4.78 4.24
CA GLU A 246 15.30 -5.99 4.12
C GLU A 246 15.17 -6.76 5.43
N ARG A 247 16.28 -6.96 6.16
CA ARG A 247 16.29 -7.63 7.47
C ARG A 247 15.39 -6.92 8.48
N ILE A 248 15.57 -5.60 8.60
CA ILE A 248 14.82 -4.80 9.57
C ILE A 248 13.33 -4.78 9.20
N ILE A 249 13.02 -4.60 7.92
CA ILE A 249 11.63 -4.60 7.42
C ILE A 249 11.00 -5.97 7.67
N TYR A 250 11.71 -7.07 7.34
CA TYR A 250 11.23 -8.42 7.61
C TYR A 250 10.98 -8.63 9.10
N GLY A 251 11.92 -8.25 9.96
CA GLY A 251 11.75 -8.37 11.41
C GLY A 251 10.54 -7.59 11.93
N LEU A 252 10.30 -6.39 11.41
CA LEU A 252 9.11 -5.61 11.76
C LEU A 252 7.82 -6.29 11.29
N ILE A 253 7.82 -6.86 10.09
CA ILE A 253 6.65 -7.58 9.55
C ILE A 253 6.39 -8.84 10.37
N ALA A 254 7.40 -9.67 10.57
CA ALA A 254 7.26 -10.99 11.19
C ALA A 254 6.92 -10.90 12.69
N TYR A 255 7.57 -9.98 13.41
CA TYR A 255 7.53 -9.96 14.88
C TYR A 255 6.67 -8.84 15.48
N VAL A 256 6.20 -7.90 14.66
CA VAL A 256 5.44 -6.75 15.17
C VAL A 256 4.09 -6.60 14.47
N ILE A 257 4.07 -6.77 13.15
CA ILE A 257 2.89 -6.45 12.33
C ILE A 257 1.98 -7.67 12.16
N ASN A 258 2.56 -8.85 11.90
CA ASN A 258 1.81 -10.10 11.71
C ASN A 258 1.43 -10.80 13.04
N GLN A 259 1.69 -10.18 14.18
CA GLN A 259 1.14 -10.68 15.45
C GLN A 259 -0.40 -10.55 15.39
N PRO A 260 -1.15 -11.54 15.89
CA PRO A 260 -2.59 -11.42 16.01
C PRO A 260 -2.89 -10.15 16.81
N GLN A 261 -3.32 -9.09 16.14
CA GLN A 261 -3.90 -7.96 16.84
C GLN A 261 -5.32 -8.39 17.15
N ASP A 262 -5.79 -8.16 18.38
CA ASP A 262 -7.20 -8.22 18.76
C ASP A 262 -7.96 -7.13 17.99
N VAL A 263 -8.11 -7.34 16.68
CA VAL A 263 -8.98 -6.52 15.85
C VAL A 263 -10.33 -7.23 15.86
N PRO A 264 -11.42 -6.57 16.23
CA PRO A 264 -12.75 -7.15 16.16
C PRO A 264 -12.95 -7.72 14.75
N ASN A 265 -13.17 -9.02 14.66
CA ASN A 265 -13.60 -9.67 13.42
C ASN A 265 -14.94 -9.04 13.03
N TYR A 266 -14.93 -8.13 12.06
CA TYR A 266 -16.16 -7.83 11.35
C TYR A 266 -16.58 -9.11 10.64
N GLU A 267 -17.78 -9.60 10.94
CA GLU A 267 -18.33 -10.83 10.39
C GLU A 267 -18.44 -10.72 8.87
N PHE A 268 -17.38 -11.12 8.18
CA PHE A 268 -17.37 -11.26 6.72
C PHE A 268 -18.14 -12.49 6.25
N THR A 269 -18.51 -13.36 7.18
CA THR A 269 -19.13 -14.67 6.92
C THR A 269 -20.65 -14.62 6.67
N GLN A 270 -21.31 -13.49 6.86
CA GLN A 270 -22.77 -13.39 6.66
C GLN A 270 -23.21 -12.97 5.26
N LEU A 271 -22.29 -12.88 4.29
CA LEU A 271 -22.59 -12.44 2.91
C LEU A 271 -22.15 -13.49 1.86
N ALA A 272 -22.26 -14.78 2.20
CA ALA A 272 -22.17 -15.87 1.23
C ALA A 272 -23.56 -16.25 0.73
#